data_f0a984a3c5b792ab4aa6b3a7ae54f4ae
#
_entry.id   f0a984a3c5b792ab4aa6b3a7ae54f4ae
#
_cell.length_a   1.000
_cell.length_b   1.000
_cell.length_c   1.000
_cell.angle_alpha   90.00
_cell.angle_beta   90.00
_cell.angle_gamma   90.00
#
_symmetry.space_group_name_H-M   'P 1'
#
loop_
_entity.id
_entity.type
_entity.pdbx_description
1 polymer ?
#
loop_
_entity_poly.entity_id
_entity_poly.type
_entity_poly.pdbx_seq_one_letter_code
_entity_poly.pdbx_strand_id
1 'polypeptide(L)'
;NRNLIWGGFTHKFDTDHFLLKFTSWYSNQVRGKSKGIFYLDHCIFFDRELWKQNLPNVEIFEDTILSYYLRSITKPVLLPYVSCTSAIRFRQNGIWRQGFLNQMLKLGFHLKLNHKSMNQVYEKNLWLNGN
;
A
#
# COMPACT_ATOMS: atom_id res chain seq x y z
N ASN A 1 15.39 -19.24 20.13
CA ASN A 1 15.16 -18.65 18.79
C ASN A 1 13.95 -17.73 18.89
N ARG A 2 14.19 -16.41 18.91
CA ARG A 2 13.11 -15.42 18.85
C ARG A 2 12.52 -15.47 17.43
N ASN A 3 11.24 -15.77 17.31
CA ASN A 3 10.56 -15.71 16.03
C ASN A 3 10.39 -14.25 15.64
N LEU A 4 11.19 -13.77 14.70
CA LEU A 4 11.07 -12.42 14.16
C LEU A 4 9.76 -12.30 13.38
N ILE A 5 8.99 -11.26 13.67
CA ILE A 5 7.67 -11.04 13.07
C ILE A 5 7.60 -9.72 12.33
N TRP A 6 6.77 -9.69 11.29
CA TRP A 6 6.35 -8.50 10.56
C TRP A 6 4.98 -8.70 9.96
N GLY A 7 4.35 -7.62 9.55
CA GLY A 7 3.04 -7.68 8.92
C GLY A 7 2.34 -6.34 8.88
N GLY A 8 1.02 -6.39 8.83
CA GLY A 8 0.16 -5.23 8.82
C GLY A 8 -1.16 -5.47 9.52
N PHE A 9 -1.89 -4.40 9.75
CA PHE A 9 -3.25 -4.41 10.29
C PHE A 9 -4.27 -4.61 9.17
N THR A 10 -5.47 -5.04 9.52
CA THR A 10 -6.57 -5.16 8.56
C THR A 10 -7.00 -3.78 8.09
N HIS A 11 -6.89 -3.52 6.79
CA HIS A 11 -7.21 -2.23 6.20
C HIS A 11 -8.71 -2.04 6.02
N LYS A 12 -9.19 -0.82 6.24
CA LYS A 12 -10.56 -0.36 5.96
C LYS A 12 -10.55 1.12 5.57
N PHE A 13 -11.41 1.53 4.64
CA PHE A 13 -11.68 2.95 4.39
C PHE A 13 -12.75 3.51 5.34
N ASP A 14 -12.68 4.82 5.58
CA ASP A 14 -13.65 5.60 6.37
C ASP A 14 -14.97 5.85 5.62
N THR A 15 -15.10 5.42 4.38
CA THR A 15 -16.24 5.67 3.49
C THR A 15 -16.90 4.36 3.09
N ASP A 16 -18.22 4.31 3.23
CA ASP A 16 -19.03 3.15 2.84
C ASP A 16 -19.38 3.20 1.35
N HIS A 17 -18.57 2.53 0.53
CA HIS A 17 -18.77 2.36 -0.89
C HIS A 17 -18.30 0.98 -1.33
N PHE A 18 -19.07 0.30 -2.19
CA PHE A 18 -18.78 -1.09 -2.56
C PHE A 18 -17.39 -1.28 -3.19
N LEU A 19 -16.94 -0.34 -4.04
CA LEU A 19 -15.60 -0.39 -4.65
C LEU A 19 -14.50 -0.28 -3.60
N LEU A 20 -14.66 0.59 -2.59
CA LEU A 20 -13.71 0.75 -1.49
C LEU A 20 -13.71 -0.47 -0.56
N LYS A 21 -14.87 -1.06 -0.30
CA LYS A 21 -14.98 -2.33 0.43
C LYS A 21 -14.27 -3.47 -0.30
N PHE A 22 -14.48 -3.57 -1.61
CA PHE A 22 -13.78 -4.55 -2.45
C PHE A 22 -12.27 -4.32 -2.45
N THR A 23 -11.83 -3.08 -2.59
CA THR A 23 -10.41 -2.71 -2.56
C THR A 23 -9.77 -3.09 -1.22
N SER A 24 -10.44 -2.83 -0.10
CA SER A 24 -9.97 -3.23 1.23
C SER A 24 -9.91 -4.75 1.37
N TRP A 25 -10.95 -5.45 0.97
CA TRP A 25 -10.98 -6.91 0.97
C TRP A 25 -9.83 -7.51 0.15
N TYR A 26 -9.63 -7.03 -1.08
CA TYR A 26 -8.54 -7.49 -1.93
C TYR A 26 -7.16 -7.19 -1.31
N SER A 27 -6.99 -5.99 -0.75
CA SER A 27 -5.75 -5.62 -0.05
C SER A 27 -5.46 -6.53 1.12
N ASN A 28 -6.46 -6.88 1.92
CA ASN A 28 -6.31 -7.72 3.09
C ASN A 28 -6.07 -9.20 2.74
N GLN A 29 -6.97 -9.79 1.95
CA GLN A 29 -6.99 -11.23 1.72
C GLN A 29 -6.05 -11.67 0.61
N VAL A 30 -6.02 -10.95 -0.51
CA VAL A 30 -5.22 -11.37 -1.66
C VAL A 30 -3.81 -10.80 -1.54
N ARG A 31 -3.67 -9.49 -1.48
CA ARG A 31 -2.35 -8.85 -1.49
C ARG A 31 -1.59 -9.06 -0.18
N GLY A 32 -2.19 -8.76 0.96
CA GLY A 32 -1.56 -8.90 2.27
C GLY A 32 -1.39 -10.36 2.68
N LYS A 33 -2.49 -11.06 2.93
CA LYS A 33 -2.46 -12.41 3.49
C LYS A 33 -1.86 -13.46 2.53
N SER A 34 -2.24 -13.42 1.25
CA SER A 34 -1.79 -14.42 0.27
C SER A 34 -0.43 -14.08 -0.35
N LYS A 35 -0.24 -12.84 -0.82
CA LYS A 35 1.00 -12.42 -1.51
C LYS A 35 2.07 -11.84 -0.57
N GLY A 36 1.72 -11.46 0.65
CA GLY A 36 2.64 -10.87 1.62
C GLY A 36 3.14 -9.49 1.22
N ILE A 37 2.26 -8.66 0.65
CA ILE A 37 2.55 -7.29 0.26
C ILE A 37 1.59 -6.36 1.00
N PHE A 38 2.13 -5.50 1.86
CA PHE A 38 1.39 -4.50 2.60
C PHE A 38 1.75 -3.11 2.12
N TYR A 39 0.78 -2.23 2.06
CA TYR A 39 0.97 -0.80 1.84
C TYR A 39 0.99 -0.06 3.18
N LEU A 40 1.45 1.18 3.18
CA LEU A 40 1.56 1.98 4.41
C LEU A 40 0.23 2.15 5.15
N ASP A 41 -0.89 2.13 4.42
CA ASP A 41 -2.23 2.20 4.99
C ASP A 41 -2.62 0.96 5.85
N HIS A 42 -1.86 -0.12 5.76
CA HIS A 42 -1.93 -1.26 6.69
C HIS A 42 -1.16 -1.04 7.99
N CYS A 43 -0.52 0.11 8.20
CA CYS A 43 0.37 0.36 9.34
C CYS A 43 1.38 -0.78 9.50
N ILE A 44 2.28 -0.93 8.53
CA ILE A 44 3.30 -1.99 8.52
C ILE A 44 4.13 -1.94 9.79
N PHE A 45 4.30 -3.10 10.41
CA PHE A 45 5.18 -3.28 11.56
C PHE A 45 6.18 -4.41 11.29
N PHE A 46 7.33 -4.33 11.89
CA PHE A 46 8.36 -5.38 11.81
C PHE A 46 9.33 -5.33 12.98
N ASP A 47 9.87 -6.48 13.33
CA ASP A 47 10.96 -6.54 14.29
C ASP A 47 12.19 -5.81 13.74
N ARG A 48 12.79 -4.96 14.54
CA ARG A 48 13.97 -4.17 14.15
C ARG A 48 15.10 -5.04 13.59
N GLU A 49 15.27 -6.25 14.11
CA GLU A 49 16.30 -7.18 13.67
C GLU A 49 16.13 -7.68 12.23
N LEU A 50 14.92 -7.54 11.67
CA LEU A 50 14.66 -7.85 10.25
C LEU A 50 15.20 -6.78 9.30
N TRP A 51 15.44 -5.56 9.80
CA TRP A 51 15.88 -4.44 8.99
C TRP A 51 17.35 -4.14 9.21
N LYS A 52 18.18 -4.57 8.28
CA LYS A 52 19.66 -4.42 8.35
C LYS A 52 20.23 -3.46 7.29
N GLN A 53 19.40 -2.75 6.57
CA GLN A 53 19.80 -1.84 5.51
C GLN A 53 19.02 -0.52 5.58
N ASN A 54 19.45 0.47 4.81
CA ASN A 54 18.72 1.73 4.71
C ASN A 54 17.37 1.55 4.02
N LEU A 55 16.38 2.40 4.38
CA LEU A 55 15.11 2.44 3.68
C LEU A 55 15.32 2.69 2.19
N PRO A 56 14.48 2.12 1.31
CA PRO A 56 14.59 2.35 -0.13
C PRO A 56 14.54 3.85 -0.45
N ASN A 57 15.53 4.33 -1.19
CA ASN A 57 15.55 5.72 -1.66
C ASN A 57 14.72 5.83 -2.95
N VAL A 58 13.40 5.74 -2.81
CA VAL A 58 12.43 5.85 -3.90
C VAL A 58 11.32 6.81 -3.49
N GLU A 59 10.73 7.50 -4.46
CA GLU A 59 9.70 8.51 -4.21
C GLU A 59 8.29 7.90 -4.06
N ILE A 60 8.10 6.66 -4.50
CA ILE A 60 6.82 5.94 -4.44
C ILE A 60 7.07 4.43 -4.38
N PHE A 61 6.12 3.68 -3.82
CA PHE A 61 6.19 2.23 -3.65
C PHE A 61 7.29 1.73 -2.70
N GLU A 62 7.78 2.57 -1.80
CA GLU A 62 8.72 2.20 -0.75
C GLU A 62 8.19 1.05 0.13
N ASP A 63 6.90 1.04 0.40
CA ASP A 63 6.19 0.00 1.15
C ASP A 63 6.15 -1.34 0.42
N THR A 64 5.97 -1.32 -0.89
CA THR A 64 6.00 -2.52 -1.73
C THR A 64 7.39 -3.14 -1.73
N ILE A 65 8.43 -2.33 -1.89
CA ILE A 65 9.84 -2.76 -1.85
C ILE A 65 10.18 -3.32 -0.47
N LEU A 66 9.74 -2.64 0.59
CA LEU A 66 9.90 -3.11 1.98
C LEU A 66 9.22 -4.47 2.18
N SER A 67 7.99 -4.64 1.69
CA SER A 67 7.27 -5.91 1.77
C SER A 67 8.00 -7.04 1.02
N TYR A 68 8.54 -6.78 -0.16
CA TYR A 68 9.33 -7.77 -0.90
C TYR A 68 10.57 -8.23 -0.12
N TYR A 69 11.26 -7.29 0.50
CA TYR A 69 12.42 -7.61 1.32
C TYR A 69 12.03 -8.45 2.55
N LEU A 70 11.07 -7.98 3.35
CA LEU A 70 10.67 -8.64 4.59
C LEU A 70 10.09 -10.05 4.34
N ARG A 71 9.26 -10.23 3.30
CA ARG A 71 8.70 -11.53 2.96
C ARG A 71 9.74 -12.54 2.47
N SER A 72 10.88 -12.08 1.95
CA SER A 72 11.99 -12.98 1.59
C SER A 72 12.66 -13.60 2.81
N ILE A 73 12.52 -12.97 3.98
CA ILE A 73 13.10 -13.45 5.23
C ILE A 73 12.10 -14.30 6.01
N THR A 74 10.88 -13.79 6.20
CA THR A 74 9.84 -14.49 6.95
C THR A 74 8.43 -14.12 6.46
N LYS A 75 7.49 -15.04 6.65
CA LYS A 75 6.09 -14.85 6.24
C LYS A 75 5.43 -13.77 7.10
N PRO A 76 4.68 -12.82 6.49
CA PRO A 76 3.98 -11.80 7.25
C PRO A 76 2.73 -12.31 7.96
N VAL A 77 2.29 -11.54 8.96
CA VAL A 77 1.00 -11.74 9.62
C VAL A 77 0.06 -10.57 9.33
N LEU A 78 -1.21 -10.87 9.09
CA LEU A 78 -2.28 -9.88 9.03
C LEU A 78 -3.00 -9.89 10.37
N LEU A 79 -2.87 -8.79 11.13
CA LEU A 79 -3.53 -8.66 12.43
C LEU A 79 -5.03 -8.33 12.25
N PRO A 80 -5.91 -8.86 13.10
CA PRO A 80 -7.36 -8.64 13.00
C PRO A 80 -7.82 -7.25 13.47
N TYR A 81 -6.90 -6.40 13.92
CA TYR A 81 -7.18 -5.03 14.32
C TYR A 81 -7.25 -4.12 13.11
N VAL A 82 -8.17 -3.16 13.11
CA VAL A 82 -8.47 -2.32 11.95
C VAL A 82 -7.57 -1.07 11.90
N SER A 83 -6.89 -0.91 10.77
CA SER A 83 -6.30 0.36 10.33
C SER A 83 -7.31 1.07 9.42
N CYS A 84 -7.83 2.22 9.84
CA CYS A 84 -8.82 2.98 9.09
C CYS A 84 -8.13 4.12 8.32
N THR A 85 -8.25 4.09 6.99
CA THR A 85 -7.66 5.07 6.10
C THR A 85 -8.71 6.01 5.54
N SER A 86 -8.39 7.29 5.45
CA SER A 86 -9.27 8.27 4.82
C SER A 86 -9.39 8.04 3.31
N ALA A 87 -10.62 8.04 2.81
CA ALA A 87 -10.92 7.97 1.38
C ALA A 87 -10.93 9.36 0.71
N ILE A 88 -10.22 10.34 1.29
CA ILE A 88 -10.26 11.74 0.81
C ILE A 88 -9.87 11.86 -0.66
N ARG A 89 -8.86 11.13 -1.13
CA ARG A 89 -8.44 11.15 -2.54
C ARG A 89 -9.54 10.63 -3.46
N PHE A 90 -10.24 9.57 -3.05
CA PHE A 90 -11.38 9.02 -3.79
C PHE A 90 -12.57 9.98 -3.81
N ARG A 91 -12.82 10.70 -2.72
CA ARG A 91 -13.88 11.73 -2.66
C ARG A 91 -13.56 12.93 -3.55
N GLN A 92 -12.31 13.40 -3.52
CA GLN A 92 -11.88 14.57 -4.30
C GLN A 92 -11.75 14.26 -5.79
N ASN A 93 -11.16 13.12 -6.15
CA ASN A 93 -10.84 12.77 -7.54
C ASN A 93 -11.95 11.95 -8.23
N GLY A 94 -12.97 11.52 -7.48
CA GLY A 94 -13.95 10.53 -7.93
C GLY A 94 -13.45 9.09 -7.72
N ILE A 95 -14.34 8.24 -7.21
CA ILE A 95 -13.98 6.88 -6.77
C ILE A 95 -13.43 6.05 -7.93
N TRP A 96 -14.08 6.08 -9.09
CA TRP A 96 -13.67 5.33 -10.29
C TRP A 96 -12.37 5.85 -10.89
N ARG A 97 -12.24 7.17 -10.99
CA ARG A 97 -11.05 7.82 -11.54
C ARG A 97 -9.82 7.53 -10.67
N GLN A 98 -9.94 7.68 -9.37
CA GLN A 98 -8.84 7.39 -8.45
C GLN A 98 -8.49 5.90 -8.44
N GLY A 99 -9.50 5.03 -8.48
CA GLY A 99 -9.29 3.58 -8.58
C GLY A 99 -8.53 3.19 -9.85
N PHE A 100 -8.91 3.75 -10.99
CA PHE A 100 -8.20 3.53 -12.26
C PHE A 100 -6.76 4.02 -12.22
N LEU A 101 -6.52 5.25 -11.71
CA LEU A 101 -5.17 5.79 -11.54
C LEU A 101 -4.29 4.88 -10.68
N ASN A 102 -4.81 4.40 -9.56
CA ASN A 102 -4.09 3.49 -8.67
C ASN A 102 -3.68 2.20 -9.39
N GLN A 103 -4.55 1.64 -10.24
CA GLN A 103 -4.21 0.45 -11.02
C GLN A 103 -3.13 0.74 -12.07
N MET A 104 -3.21 1.90 -12.73
CA MET A 104 -2.20 2.31 -13.72
C MET A 104 -0.82 2.52 -13.08
N LEU A 105 -0.76 3.09 -11.87
CA LEU A 105 0.50 3.24 -11.13
C LEU A 105 1.09 1.88 -10.73
N LYS A 106 0.26 0.93 -10.30
CA LYS A 106 0.71 -0.43 -10.00
C LYS A 106 1.25 -1.15 -11.24
N LEU A 107 0.58 -0.99 -12.37
CA LEU A 107 1.05 -1.51 -13.65
C LEU A 107 2.40 -0.90 -14.02
N GLY A 108 2.56 0.42 -13.87
CA GLY A 108 3.81 1.13 -14.09
C GLY A 108 4.95 0.60 -13.21
N PHE A 109 4.67 0.27 -11.95
CA PHE A 109 5.63 -0.35 -11.04
C PHE A 109 6.07 -1.74 -11.56
N HIS A 110 5.14 -2.57 -11.98
CA HIS A 110 5.47 -3.90 -12.53
C HIS A 110 6.25 -3.82 -13.85
N LEU A 111 6.01 -2.79 -14.67
CA LEU A 111 6.76 -2.51 -15.89
C LEU A 111 8.08 -1.80 -15.64
N LYS A 112 8.46 -1.58 -14.37
CA LYS A 112 9.69 -0.90 -13.94
C LYS A 112 9.84 0.51 -14.53
N LEU A 113 8.74 1.24 -14.63
CA LEU A 113 8.76 2.63 -15.05
C LEU A 113 9.45 3.51 -13.99
N ASN A 114 9.89 4.71 -14.40
CA ASN A 114 10.60 5.62 -13.53
C ASN A 114 9.71 6.08 -12.36
N HIS A 115 10.15 5.83 -11.13
CA HIS A 115 9.44 6.17 -9.90
C HIS A 115 9.16 7.67 -9.78
N LYS A 116 10.07 8.52 -10.21
CA LYS A 116 9.91 9.98 -10.19
C LYS A 116 8.77 10.43 -11.09
N SER A 117 8.69 9.89 -12.31
CA SER A 117 7.59 10.20 -13.25
C SER A 117 6.25 9.70 -12.72
N MET A 118 6.20 8.50 -12.12
CA MET A 118 4.99 7.95 -11.51
C MET A 118 4.53 8.81 -10.32
N ASN A 119 5.46 9.26 -9.48
CA ASN A 119 5.14 10.13 -8.36
C ASN A 119 4.60 11.49 -8.82
N GLN A 120 5.17 12.07 -9.87
CA GLN A 120 4.66 13.31 -10.46
C GLN A 120 3.22 13.17 -10.97
N VAL A 121 2.88 12.07 -11.62
CA VAL A 121 1.50 11.79 -12.06
C VAL A 121 0.57 11.65 -10.86
N TYR A 122 1.01 10.96 -9.81
CA TYR A 122 0.26 10.78 -8.59
C TYR A 122 -0.01 12.10 -7.87
N GLU A 123 1.00 12.96 -7.72
CA GLU A 123 0.90 14.26 -7.08
C GLU A 123 0.06 15.27 -7.90
N LYS A 124 0.22 15.31 -9.23
CA LYS A 124 -0.59 16.18 -10.11
C LYS A 124 -2.09 15.96 -9.95
N ASN A 125 -2.53 14.73 -9.72
CA ASN A 125 -3.93 14.44 -9.48
C ASN A 125 -4.45 14.97 -8.14
N LEU A 126 -3.58 15.28 -7.19
CA LEU A 126 -3.95 15.99 -5.97
C LEU A 126 -4.18 17.50 -6.21
N TRP A 127 -3.39 18.09 -7.13
CA TRP A 127 -3.45 19.53 -7.43
C TRP A 127 -4.57 19.92 -8.39
N LEU A 128 -4.95 19.03 -9.30
CA LEU A 128 -6.00 19.30 -10.30
C LEU A 128 -7.40 19.49 -9.70
N ASN A 129 -7.59 19.13 -8.44
CA ASN A 129 -8.86 19.28 -7.74
C ASN A 129 -8.79 20.24 -6.54
N GLY A 130 -7.72 21.01 -6.44
CA GLY A 130 -7.49 22.03 -5.39
C GLY A 130 -7.95 23.45 -5.76
N ASN A 131 -8.76 23.62 -6.81
CA ASN A 131 -9.42 24.87 -7.18
C ASN A 131 -10.93 24.71 -7.16
#